data_cc52966d0a9d667e6b18468acadc3e82
#
_entry.id   cc52966d0a9d667e6b18468acadc3e82
#
_cell.length_a   1.000
_cell.length_b   1.000
_cell.length_c   1.000
_cell.angle_alpha   90.00
_cell.angle_beta   90.00
_cell.angle_gamma   90.00
#
_symmetry.space_group_name_H-M   'P 1'
#
loop_
_entity.id
_entity.type
_entity.pdbx_description
1 polymer ?
#
loop_
_entity_poly.entity_id
_entity_poly.type
_entity_poly.pdbx_seq_one_letter_code
_entity_poly.pdbx_strand_id
1 'polypeptide(L)'
;MLGLEHQTEPEKQMAVRVIGYEGANYRNQYKAKQITPVITLVLYFGTEKRWQYPQNLKALMDIPDGLESYVNDYHIHVFEIAWLTDEQINMF
;
A
#
# COMPACT_ATOMS: atom_id res chain seq x y z
N MET A 1 8.83 -6.73 -9.46
CA MET A 1 8.38 -5.50 -10.14
C MET A 1 8.10 -4.40 -9.11
N LEU A 2 8.56 -3.21 -9.39
CA LEU A 2 8.38 -2.05 -8.52
C LEU A 2 7.41 -1.06 -9.17
N GLY A 3 6.33 -0.72 -8.46
CA GLY A 3 5.39 0.29 -8.87
C GLY A 3 5.48 1.52 -7.97
N LEU A 4 5.16 2.68 -8.52
CA LEU A 4 5.12 3.93 -7.78
C LEU A 4 3.73 4.54 -7.93
N GLU A 5 3.12 4.93 -6.83
CA GLU A 5 1.87 5.66 -6.80
C GLU A 5 2.13 7.05 -6.25
N HIS A 6 1.79 8.09 -7.02
CA HIS A 6 2.00 9.49 -6.63
C HIS A 6 0.71 10.07 -6.09
N GLN A 7 0.77 10.65 -4.88
CA GLN A 7 -0.38 11.28 -4.25
C GLN A 7 0.01 12.65 -3.71
N THR A 8 -0.85 13.64 -3.94
CA THR A 8 -0.70 14.99 -3.35
C THR A 8 -1.71 15.24 -2.24
N GLU A 9 -2.74 14.41 -2.15
CA GLU A 9 -3.73 14.42 -1.08
C GLU A 9 -3.81 13.01 -0.49
N PRO A 10 -4.09 12.87 0.82
CA PRO A 10 -4.32 11.55 1.40
C PRO A 10 -5.53 10.86 0.77
N GLU A 11 -5.40 9.58 0.49
CA GLU A 11 -6.45 8.75 -0.08
C GLU A 11 -6.87 7.71 0.94
N LYS A 12 -8.13 7.75 1.40
CA LYS A 12 -8.62 6.87 2.46
C LYS A 12 -8.52 5.40 2.10
N GLN A 13 -8.78 5.06 0.85
CA GLN A 13 -8.82 3.66 0.41
C GLN A 13 -7.59 3.27 -0.40
N MET A 14 -6.45 3.87 -0.10
CA MET A 14 -5.22 3.58 -0.84
C MET A 14 -4.84 2.10 -0.76
N ALA A 15 -5.06 1.44 0.40
CA ALA A 15 -4.77 0.02 0.52
C ALA A 15 -5.60 -0.81 -0.47
N VAL A 16 -6.86 -0.44 -0.71
CA VAL A 16 -7.72 -1.11 -1.69
C VAL A 16 -7.19 -0.91 -3.11
N ARG A 17 -6.74 0.31 -3.43
CA ARG A 17 -6.18 0.60 -4.76
C ARG A 17 -4.91 -0.19 -5.01
N VAL A 18 -4.01 -0.23 -4.03
CA VAL A 18 -2.73 -0.93 -4.17
C VAL A 18 -2.94 -2.44 -4.31
N ILE A 19 -3.82 -3.03 -3.48
CA ILE A 19 -4.09 -4.48 -3.61
C ILE A 19 -4.68 -4.81 -4.99
N GLY A 20 -5.49 -3.91 -5.54
CA GLY A 20 -6.04 -4.09 -6.89
C GLY A 20 -4.94 -4.12 -7.95
N TYR A 21 -4.00 -3.19 -7.90
CA TYR A 21 -2.87 -3.14 -8.84
C TYR A 21 -1.97 -4.36 -8.70
N GLU A 22 -1.60 -4.71 -7.48
CA GLU A 22 -0.70 -5.84 -7.23
C GLU A 22 -1.36 -7.16 -7.56
N GLY A 23 -2.65 -7.29 -7.21
CA GLY A 23 -3.42 -8.48 -7.55
C GLY A 23 -3.54 -8.71 -9.04
N ALA A 24 -3.76 -7.65 -9.82
CA ALA A 24 -3.81 -7.74 -11.28
C ALA A 24 -2.46 -8.21 -11.83
N ASN A 25 -1.35 -7.72 -11.26
CA ASN A 25 -0.02 -8.13 -11.67
C ASN A 25 0.25 -9.60 -11.34
N TYR A 26 -0.09 -10.04 -10.13
CA TYR A 26 0.05 -11.46 -9.75
C TYR A 26 -0.85 -12.34 -10.61
N ARG A 27 -2.04 -11.90 -10.94
CA ARG A 27 -2.93 -12.64 -11.82
C ARG A 27 -2.31 -12.86 -13.20
N ASN A 28 -1.61 -11.85 -13.73
CA ASN A 28 -0.89 -11.99 -15.00
C ASN A 28 0.25 -13.00 -14.92
N GLN A 29 0.75 -13.27 -13.71
CA GLN A 29 1.82 -14.25 -13.49
C GLN A 29 1.29 -15.65 -13.18
N TYR A 30 -0.01 -15.88 -13.28
CA TYR A 30 -0.66 -17.09 -12.78
C TYR A 30 -0.02 -18.39 -13.30
N LYS A 31 0.45 -18.42 -14.54
CA LYS A 31 1.06 -19.60 -15.14
C LYS A 31 2.59 -19.55 -15.19
N ALA A 32 3.19 -18.56 -14.58
CA ALA A 32 4.64 -18.45 -14.54
C ALA A 32 5.24 -19.56 -13.67
N LYS A 33 6.44 -20.02 -14.03
CA LYS A 33 7.15 -21.04 -13.24
C LYS A 33 7.48 -20.52 -11.85
N GLN A 34 7.78 -19.25 -11.75
CA GLN A 34 8.13 -18.61 -10.49
C GLN A 34 7.46 -17.24 -10.44
N ILE A 35 6.83 -16.95 -9.31
CA ILE A 35 6.14 -15.67 -9.13
C ILE A 35 7.17 -14.64 -8.68
N THR A 36 7.21 -13.53 -9.41
CA THR A 36 8.06 -12.39 -9.07
C THR A 36 7.32 -11.46 -8.10
N PRO A 37 7.95 -11.06 -7.00
CA PRO A 37 7.33 -10.13 -6.06
C PRO A 37 6.93 -8.81 -6.74
N VAL A 38 5.77 -8.29 -6.36
CA VAL A 38 5.28 -6.98 -6.80
C VAL A 38 5.28 -6.07 -5.59
N ILE A 39 5.97 -4.94 -5.70
CA ILE A 39 6.08 -3.96 -4.62
C ILE A 39 5.61 -2.62 -5.14
N THR A 40 4.68 -2.00 -4.42
CA THR A 40 4.20 -0.66 -4.75
C THR A 40 4.55 0.29 -3.61
N LEU A 41 5.23 1.39 -3.94
CA LEU A 41 5.52 2.45 -2.99
C LEU A 41 4.56 3.59 -3.24
N VAL A 42 3.85 4.03 -2.21
CA VAL A 42 2.98 5.20 -2.28
C VAL A 42 3.80 6.41 -1.84
N LEU A 43 4.03 7.34 -2.76
CA LEU A 43 4.80 8.55 -2.50
C LEU A 43 3.81 9.70 -2.28
N TYR A 44 3.72 10.15 -1.05
CA TYR A 44 2.83 11.24 -0.69
C TYR A 44 3.61 12.54 -0.61
N PHE A 45 3.25 13.50 -1.45
CA PHE A 45 3.95 14.78 -1.60
C PHE A 45 3.24 15.95 -0.92
N GLY A 46 2.09 15.73 -0.27
CA GLY A 46 1.40 16.78 0.45
C GLY A 46 2.26 17.39 1.55
N THR A 47 2.17 18.71 1.74
CA THR A 47 2.98 19.45 2.71
C THR A 47 2.17 20.01 3.87
N GLU A 48 0.84 20.11 3.73
CA GLU A 48 -0.03 20.72 4.73
C GLU A 48 -0.62 19.73 5.71
N LYS A 49 -0.82 18.48 5.27
CA LYS A 49 -1.41 17.40 6.06
C LYS A 49 -0.51 16.20 6.06
N ARG A 50 -0.40 15.54 7.21
CA ARG A 50 0.23 14.22 7.30
C ARG A 50 -0.74 13.19 6.72
N TRP A 51 -0.19 12.02 6.34
CA TRP A 51 -1.02 10.89 5.94
C TRP A 51 -1.72 10.34 7.20
N GLN A 52 -3.05 10.44 7.24
CA GLN A 52 -3.82 10.06 8.43
C GLN A 52 -4.63 8.78 8.26
N TYR A 53 -4.61 8.18 7.09
CA TYR A 53 -5.41 6.99 6.83
C TYR A 53 -4.62 5.70 7.11
N PRO A 54 -5.32 4.60 7.42
CA PRO A 54 -4.65 3.32 7.66
C PRO A 54 -3.84 2.85 6.45
N GLN A 55 -2.73 2.17 6.74
CA GLN A 55 -1.86 1.60 5.72
C GLN A 55 -2.03 0.08 5.62
N ASN A 56 -3.16 -0.43 6.07
CA ASN A 56 -3.50 -1.84 5.97
C ASN A 56 -4.99 -2.01 5.70
N LEU A 57 -5.31 -3.10 4.99
CA LEU A 57 -6.67 -3.34 4.51
C LEU A 57 -7.66 -3.62 5.63
N LYS A 58 -7.29 -4.42 6.63
CA LYS A 58 -8.22 -4.79 7.70
C LYS A 58 -8.68 -3.58 8.51
N ALA A 59 -7.84 -2.56 8.65
CA ALA A 59 -8.22 -1.35 9.38
C ALA A 59 -9.29 -0.52 8.65
N LEU A 60 -9.55 -0.81 7.38
CA LEU A 60 -10.62 -0.17 6.59
C LEU A 60 -11.93 -0.96 6.63
N MET A 61 -11.94 -2.13 7.26
CA MET A 61 -13.08 -3.04 7.25
C MET A 61 -13.82 -3.04 8.58
N ASP A 62 -15.11 -3.33 8.49
CA ASP A 62 -15.94 -3.67 9.65
C ASP A 62 -16.14 -5.19 9.60
N ILE A 63 -15.31 -5.92 10.35
CA ILE A 63 -15.28 -7.39 10.30
C ILE A 63 -16.23 -7.93 11.35
N PRO A 64 -17.21 -8.78 10.97
CA PRO A 64 -18.12 -9.40 11.95
C PRO A 64 -17.35 -10.22 12.99
N ASP A 65 -17.88 -10.26 14.22
CA ASP A 65 -17.27 -11.01 15.32
C ASP A 65 -17.03 -12.47 14.92
N GLY A 66 -15.86 -12.97 15.25
CA GLY A 66 -15.49 -14.35 15.00
C GLY A 66 -14.91 -14.62 13.62
N LEU A 67 -14.90 -13.62 12.72
CA LEU A 67 -14.42 -13.80 11.36
C LEU A 67 -13.04 -13.16 11.10
N GLU A 68 -12.44 -12.51 12.09
CA GLU A 68 -11.16 -11.82 11.91
C GLU A 68 -10.05 -12.74 11.40
N SER A 69 -10.01 -13.98 11.89
CA SER A 69 -8.96 -14.93 11.51
C SER A 69 -9.09 -15.43 10.07
N TYR A 70 -10.25 -15.24 9.45
CA TYR A 70 -10.49 -15.67 8.07
C TYR A 70 -10.22 -14.57 7.05
N VAL A 71 -10.06 -13.34 7.50
CA VAL A 71 -9.83 -12.20 6.60
C VAL A 71 -8.34 -11.94 6.50
N ASN A 72 -7.83 -11.96 5.27
CA ASN A 72 -6.43 -11.63 5.01
C ASN A 72 -6.22 -10.13 5.13
N ASP A 73 -5.13 -9.74 5.78
CA ASP A 73 -4.72 -8.36 5.80
C ASP A 73 -3.77 -8.07 4.63
N TYR A 74 -3.62 -6.80 4.32
CA TYR A 74 -2.75 -6.36 3.22
C TYR A 74 -2.16 -5.00 3.60
N HIS A 75 -0.85 -4.95 3.68
CA HIS A 75 -0.14 -3.74 4.09
C HIS A 75 0.41 -2.99 2.89
N ILE A 76 0.36 -1.66 2.96
CA ILE A 76 0.98 -0.79 1.97
C ILE A 76 2.09 0.02 2.63
N HIS A 77 2.92 0.62 1.80
CA HIS A 77 4.05 1.43 2.25
C HIS A 77 3.86 2.86 1.75
N VAL A 78 3.53 3.78 2.67
CA VAL A 78 3.36 5.19 2.34
C VAL A 78 4.58 5.94 2.84
N PHE A 79 5.22 6.67 1.94
CA PHE A 79 6.35 7.53 2.25
C PHE A 79 5.91 8.98 2.16
N GLU A 80 5.92 9.65 3.30
CA GLU A 80 5.55 11.07 3.38
C GLU A 80 6.78 11.91 3.04
N ILE A 81 6.94 12.26 1.78
CA ILE A 81 8.16 12.84 1.25
C ILE A 81 8.55 14.13 1.97
N ALA A 82 7.58 14.97 2.31
CA ALA A 82 7.83 16.24 3.00
C ALA A 82 8.32 16.05 4.45
N TRP A 83 8.16 14.87 5.03
CA TRP A 83 8.50 14.57 6.43
C TRP A 83 9.52 13.44 6.57
N LEU A 84 10.24 13.10 5.50
CA LEU A 84 11.24 12.03 5.58
C LEU A 84 12.37 12.42 6.53
N THR A 85 12.81 11.44 7.32
CA THR A 85 14.02 11.58 8.13
C THR A 85 15.26 11.39 7.24
N ASP A 86 16.44 11.82 7.73
CA ASP A 86 17.70 11.61 7.00
C ASP A 86 17.93 10.12 6.71
N GLU A 87 17.60 9.26 7.66
CA GLU A 87 17.71 7.82 7.49
C GLU A 87 16.82 7.32 6.34
N GLN A 88 15.57 7.78 6.29
CA GLN A 88 14.65 7.40 5.21
C GLN A 88 15.09 7.96 3.86
N ILE A 89 15.63 9.17 3.83
CA ILE A 89 16.15 9.76 2.59
C ILE A 89 17.27 8.90 2.02
N ASN A 90 18.12 8.36 2.87
CA ASN A 90 19.25 7.53 2.44
C ASN A 90 18.82 6.16 1.90
N MET A 91 17.55 5.76 2.09
CA MET A 91 17.01 4.53 1.50
C MET A 91 16.71 4.67 0.00
N PHE A 92 16.57 5.88 -0.45
CA PHE A 92 16.28 6.17 -1.85
C PHE A 92 17.56 6.60 -2.57
#